data_351ea961c811468eeeb288160c5cf7dd
#
_entry.id   351ea961c811468eeeb288160c5cf7dd
#
_cell.length_a   1.000
_cell.length_b   1.000
_cell.length_c   1.000
_cell.angle_alpha   90.00
_cell.angle_beta   90.00
_cell.angle_gamma   90.00
#
_symmetry.space_group_name_H-M   'P 1'
#
loop_
_entity.id
_entity.type
_entity.pdbx_description
1 polymer ?
#
loop_
_entity_poly.entity_id
_entity_poly.type
_entity_poly.pdbx_seq_one_letter_code
_entity_poly.pdbx_strand_id
1 'polypeptide(L)'
;MTLRPALLLLTASLVAGCVSTGNVDPMKTGKGRDEARDAYTQLGIGYLQEGATERAKVPLKKALELDPASADAHAALALVFQIEMEPKLADEHYRKALSQRSGDARLLNNYGSFLFEQKRYQEALERYQQAAQDTLYPERSRVFENLGLTALMLKQREQA
;
A
#
# COMPACT_ATOMS: atom_id res chain seq x y z
N MET A 1 10.53 -67.97 -48.90
CA MET A 1 11.45 -67.30 -47.93
C MET A 1 10.70 -66.20 -47.25
N THR A 2 10.52 -66.38 -46.01
CA THR A 2 9.59 -65.66 -45.12
C THR A 2 10.21 -64.33 -44.58
N LEU A 3 9.57 -63.24 -44.79
CA LEU A 3 9.89 -62.01 -44.03
C LEU A 3 8.75 -61.70 -43.09
N ARG A 4 9.10 -61.61 -41.81
CA ARG A 4 8.24 -61.41 -40.63
C ARG A 4 7.73 -60.01 -40.53
N PRO A 5 6.47 -59.74 -40.13
CA PRO A 5 6.02 -58.51 -39.70
C PRO A 5 6.17 -58.44 -38.15
N ALA A 6 7.12 -57.68 -37.69
CA ALA A 6 7.27 -57.37 -36.25
C ALA A 6 7.63 -55.91 -36.09
N LEU A 7 6.65 -55.05 -36.23
CA LEU A 7 6.78 -53.62 -35.72
C LEU A 7 5.45 -52.91 -35.74
N LEU A 8 4.60 -53.21 -34.79
CA LEU A 8 3.37 -52.45 -34.58
C LEU A 8 2.88 -52.63 -33.13
N LEU A 9 3.62 -52.12 -32.18
CA LEU A 9 3.14 -52.01 -30.79
C LEU A 9 4.05 -51.04 -30.05
N LEU A 10 3.92 -49.72 -30.32
CA LEU A 10 4.43 -48.70 -29.38
C LEU A 10 3.88 -47.29 -29.70
N THR A 11 2.60 -47.09 -29.63
CA THR A 11 2.03 -45.72 -29.62
C THR A 11 0.70 -45.69 -28.88
N ALA A 12 0.72 -45.94 -27.60
CA ALA A 12 -0.48 -45.67 -26.79
C ALA A 12 -0.10 -45.53 -25.31
N SER A 13 0.54 -44.44 -24.94
CA SER A 13 0.67 -44.09 -23.50
C SER A 13 1.14 -42.64 -23.29
N LEU A 14 0.47 -41.66 -23.83
CA LEU A 14 0.73 -40.25 -23.50
C LEU A 14 -0.58 -39.41 -23.47
N VAL A 15 -1.59 -39.90 -22.77
CA VAL A 15 -2.77 -39.09 -22.44
C VAL A 15 -3.19 -39.45 -21.04
N ALA A 16 -2.40 -39.03 -20.06
CA ALA A 16 -2.84 -39.01 -18.67
C ALA A 16 -2.09 -37.90 -17.93
N GLY A 17 -2.62 -36.73 -17.97
CA GLY A 17 -1.98 -35.58 -17.30
C GLY A 17 -2.79 -34.34 -17.25
N CYS A 18 -4.10 -34.39 -17.43
CA CYS A 18 -4.97 -33.32 -16.90
C CYS A 18 -5.32 -33.68 -15.46
N VAL A 19 -4.39 -33.49 -14.55
CA VAL A 19 -4.74 -33.34 -13.14
C VAL A 19 -5.59 -32.06 -13.09
N SER A 20 -6.89 -32.24 -13.06
CA SER A 20 -7.83 -31.21 -12.63
C SER A 20 -7.52 -30.97 -11.15
N THR A 21 -6.52 -30.12 -10.87
CA THR A 21 -6.45 -29.43 -9.59
C THR A 21 -7.75 -28.69 -9.48
N GLY A 22 -8.61 -29.12 -8.56
CA GLY A 22 -9.91 -28.52 -8.34
C GLY A 22 -9.72 -27.02 -8.30
N ASN A 23 -10.41 -26.32 -9.17
CA ASN A 23 -10.36 -24.86 -9.31
C ASN A 23 -10.95 -24.25 -8.04
N VAL A 24 -10.15 -24.20 -6.98
CA VAL A 24 -10.51 -23.42 -5.80
C VAL A 24 -10.42 -21.98 -6.26
N ASP A 25 -11.58 -21.32 -6.31
CA ASP A 25 -11.65 -19.88 -6.62
C ASP A 25 -10.67 -19.16 -5.67
N PRO A 26 -9.60 -18.53 -6.16
CA PRO A 26 -8.60 -17.87 -5.32
C PRO A 26 -9.23 -16.87 -4.35
N MET A 27 -10.32 -16.20 -4.76
CA MET A 27 -11.04 -15.23 -3.94
C MET A 27 -11.77 -15.87 -2.74
N LYS A 28 -11.94 -17.19 -2.72
CA LYS A 28 -12.52 -17.92 -1.59
C LYS A 28 -11.48 -18.33 -0.55
N THR A 29 -10.20 -18.15 -0.82
CA THR A 29 -9.11 -18.43 0.11
C THR A 29 -8.63 -17.13 0.78
N GLY A 30 -8.22 -17.19 2.04
CA GLY A 30 -7.61 -16.04 2.74
C GLY A 30 -6.41 -15.52 1.96
N LYS A 31 -5.50 -16.40 1.54
CA LYS A 31 -4.32 -16.05 0.76
C LYS A 31 -4.66 -15.34 -0.55
N GLY A 32 -5.60 -15.87 -1.33
CA GLY A 32 -5.99 -15.25 -2.60
C GLY A 32 -6.65 -13.88 -2.42
N ARG A 33 -7.40 -13.67 -1.34
CA ARG A 33 -7.94 -12.36 -0.99
C ARG A 33 -6.84 -11.37 -0.62
N ASP A 34 -5.83 -11.80 0.14
CA ASP A 34 -4.68 -10.95 0.49
C ASP A 34 -3.88 -10.56 -0.75
N GLU A 35 -3.59 -11.50 -1.64
CA GLU A 35 -2.91 -11.24 -2.90
C GLU A 35 -3.71 -10.26 -3.79
N ALA A 36 -5.03 -10.42 -3.86
CA ALA A 36 -5.89 -9.51 -4.62
C ALA A 36 -5.93 -8.11 -3.99
N ARG A 37 -6.04 -8.00 -2.64
CA ARG A 37 -5.95 -6.72 -1.93
C ARG A 37 -4.66 -6.00 -2.25
N ASP A 38 -3.53 -6.71 -2.17
CA ASP A 38 -2.21 -6.13 -2.41
C ASP A 38 -2.07 -5.68 -3.88
N ALA A 39 -2.54 -6.49 -4.82
CA ALA A 39 -2.55 -6.13 -6.25
C ALA A 39 -3.39 -4.87 -6.52
N TYR A 40 -4.59 -4.76 -5.95
CA TYR A 40 -5.41 -3.55 -6.07
C TYR A 40 -4.74 -2.34 -5.40
N THR A 41 -4.10 -2.51 -4.26
CA THR A 41 -3.37 -1.43 -3.58
C THR A 41 -2.22 -0.93 -4.47
N GLN A 42 -1.41 -1.84 -5.02
CA GLN A 42 -0.31 -1.48 -5.92
C GLN A 42 -0.80 -0.79 -7.19
N LEU A 43 -1.90 -1.26 -7.79
CA LEU A 43 -2.51 -0.59 -8.94
C LEU A 43 -2.93 0.85 -8.60
N GLY A 44 -3.53 1.07 -7.44
CA GLY A 44 -3.90 2.39 -6.98
C GLY A 44 -2.70 3.30 -6.76
N ILE A 45 -1.63 2.78 -6.14
CA ILE A 45 -0.37 3.51 -5.96
C ILE A 45 0.26 3.86 -7.32
N GLY A 46 0.21 2.95 -8.31
CA GLY A 46 0.68 3.23 -9.66
C GLY A 46 -0.06 4.42 -10.30
N TYR A 47 -1.38 4.47 -10.20
CA TYR A 47 -2.16 5.62 -10.68
C TYR A 47 -1.83 6.92 -9.94
N LEU A 48 -1.54 6.86 -8.63
CA LEU A 48 -1.08 8.03 -7.87
C LEU A 48 0.26 8.56 -8.40
N GLN A 49 1.20 7.68 -8.73
CA GLN A 49 2.49 8.07 -9.31
C GLN A 49 2.34 8.74 -10.68
N GLU A 50 1.29 8.39 -11.42
CA GLU A 50 0.90 9.04 -12.68
C GLU A 50 0.12 10.37 -12.45
N GLY A 51 -0.19 10.74 -11.20
CA GLY A 51 -1.05 11.88 -10.86
C GLY A 51 -2.54 11.65 -11.13
N ALA A 52 -2.95 10.43 -11.44
CA ALA A 52 -4.32 10.07 -11.81
C ALA A 52 -5.17 9.70 -10.58
N THR A 53 -5.46 10.68 -9.71
CA THR A 53 -6.14 10.46 -8.41
C THR A 53 -7.51 9.79 -8.55
N GLU A 54 -8.33 10.23 -9.51
CA GLU A 54 -9.65 9.63 -9.76
C GLU A 54 -9.54 8.14 -10.14
N ARG A 55 -8.52 7.79 -10.95
CA ARG A 55 -8.27 6.40 -11.34
C ARG A 55 -7.73 5.58 -10.17
N ALA A 56 -6.95 6.17 -9.28
CA ALA A 56 -6.40 5.51 -8.09
C ALA A 56 -7.50 5.08 -7.10
N LYS A 57 -8.56 5.87 -6.94
CA LYS A 57 -9.64 5.59 -5.98
C LYS A 57 -10.35 4.26 -6.25
N VAL A 58 -10.51 3.87 -7.51
CA VAL A 58 -11.25 2.65 -7.85
C VAL A 58 -10.56 1.39 -7.30
N PRO A 59 -9.30 1.09 -7.63
CA PRO A 59 -8.62 -0.08 -7.08
C PRO A 59 -8.41 0.03 -5.57
N LEU A 60 -8.13 1.22 -5.01
CA LEU A 60 -7.96 1.36 -3.56
C LEU A 60 -9.24 1.04 -2.78
N LYS A 61 -10.41 1.43 -3.30
CA LYS A 61 -11.68 1.02 -2.71
C LYS A 61 -11.89 -0.49 -2.80
N LYS A 62 -11.50 -1.11 -3.91
CA LYS A 62 -11.55 -2.58 -4.05
C LYS A 62 -10.63 -3.28 -3.04
N ALA A 63 -9.44 -2.74 -2.78
CA ALA A 63 -8.56 -3.25 -1.74
C ALA A 63 -9.24 -3.20 -0.35
N LEU A 64 -9.93 -2.10 -0.03
CA LEU A 64 -10.66 -1.95 1.24
C LEU A 64 -11.95 -2.79 1.32
N GLU A 65 -12.57 -3.16 0.19
CA GLU A 65 -13.66 -4.15 0.18
C GLU A 65 -13.16 -5.55 0.57
N LEU A 66 -11.91 -5.87 0.22
CA LEU A 66 -11.28 -7.15 0.57
C LEU A 66 -10.73 -7.15 2.01
N ASP A 67 -10.15 -6.05 2.44
CA ASP A 67 -9.63 -5.84 3.80
C ASP A 67 -9.87 -4.39 4.24
N PRO A 68 -10.94 -4.13 5.00
CA PRO A 68 -11.25 -2.79 5.52
C PRO A 68 -10.18 -2.21 6.47
N ALA A 69 -9.24 -3.04 6.95
CA ALA A 69 -8.14 -2.64 7.83
C ALA A 69 -6.81 -2.46 7.10
N SER A 70 -6.77 -2.57 5.76
CA SER A 70 -5.54 -2.44 4.98
C SER A 70 -4.87 -1.08 5.19
N ALA A 71 -3.77 -1.07 5.94
CA ALA A 71 -3.01 0.15 6.22
C ALA A 71 -2.47 0.80 4.93
N ASP A 72 -2.00 -0.01 3.98
CA ASP A 72 -1.44 0.50 2.72
C ASP A 72 -2.51 1.13 1.83
N ALA A 73 -3.70 0.51 1.74
CA ALA A 73 -4.82 1.07 0.99
C ALA A 73 -5.32 2.39 1.61
N HIS A 74 -5.40 2.44 2.94
CA HIS A 74 -5.74 3.67 3.65
C HIS A 74 -4.67 4.75 3.45
N ALA A 75 -3.38 4.43 3.57
CA ALA A 75 -2.30 5.38 3.34
C ALA A 75 -2.32 5.96 1.91
N ALA A 76 -2.57 5.10 0.91
CA ALA A 76 -2.69 5.55 -0.47
C ALA A 76 -3.92 6.46 -0.69
N LEU A 77 -5.09 6.13 -0.10
CA LEU A 77 -6.26 7.00 -0.15
C LEU A 77 -6.04 8.33 0.58
N ALA A 78 -5.28 8.35 1.68
CA ALA A 78 -4.90 9.59 2.34
C ALA A 78 -4.14 10.52 1.41
N LEU A 79 -3.18 9.99 0.65
CA LEU A 79 -2.45 10.76 -0.37
C LEU A 79 -3.35 11.23 -1.51
N VAL A 80 -4.29 10.40 -1.98
CA VAL A 80 -5.30 10.83 -2.97
C VAL A 80 -6.05 12.06 -2.47
N PHE A 81 -6.61 11.99 -1.27
CA PHE A 81 -7.41 13.08 -0.71
C PHE A 81 -6.58 14.31 -0.35
N GLN A 82 -5.30 14.15 0.01
CA GLN A 82 -4.37 15.26 0.18
C GLN A 82 -4.17 16.01 -1.15
N ILE A 83 -3.94 15.31 -2.26
CA ILE A 83 -3.79 15.89 -3.59
C ILE A 83 -5.08 16.57 -4.06
N GLU A 84 -6.23 15.98 -3.75
CA GLU A 84 -7.56 16.53 -4.08
C GLU A 84 -8.00 17.68 -3.16
N MET A 85 -7.15 18.10 -2.23
CA MET A 85 -7.45 19.15 -1.24
C MET A 85 -8.68 18.85 -0.37
N GLU A 86 -8.85 17.57 -0.02
CA GLU A 86 -9.88 17.07 0.89
C GLU A 86 -9.29 16.72 2.27
N PRO A 87 -8.87 17.70 3.08
CA PRO A 87 -8.03 17.46 4.24
C PRO A 87 -8.72 16.63 5.33
N LYS A 88 -10.04 16.68 5.44
CA LYS A 88 -10.77 15.86 6.41
C LYS A 88 -10.69 14.37 6.08
N LEU A 89 -10.86 14.03 4.81
CA LEU A 89 -10.75 12.65 4.34
C LEU A 89 -9.31 12.15 4.40
N ALA A 90 -8.34 12.99 4.04
CA ALA A 90 -6.93 12.66 4.18
C ALA A 90 -6.56 12.34 5.65
N ASP A 91 -6.94 13.19 6.60
CA ASP A 91 -6.71 12.99 8.04
C ASP A 91 -7.34 11.68 8.54
N GLU A 92 -8.59 11.41 8.16
CA GLU A 92 -9.30 10.18 8.52
C GLU A 92 -8.55 8.93 8.04
N HIS A 93 -8.13 8.93 6.78
CA HIS A 93 -7.45 7.80 6.18
C HIS A 93 -6.03 7.62 6.74
N TYR A 94 -5.27 8.69 7.02
CA TYR A 94 -3.99 8.59 7.74
C TYR A 94 -4.16 7.98 9.12
N ARG A 95 -5.17 8.39 9.89
CA ARG A 95 -5.45 7.82 11.22
C ARG A 95 -5.81 6.35 11.15
N LYS A 96 -6.64 5.94 10.18
CA LYS A 96 -6.97 4.53 9.96
C LYS A 96 -5.74 3.70 9.64
N ALA A 97 -4.86 4.19 8.77
CA ALA A 97 -3.61 3.51 8.46
C ALA A 97 -2.72 3.35 9.70
N LEU A 98 -2.54 4.42 10.48
CA LEU A 98 -1.73 4.41 11.71
C LEU A 98 -2.34 3.55 12.82
N SER A 99 -3.66 3.38 12.88
CA SER A 99 -4.29 2.47 13.84
C SER A 99 -3.90 1.01 13.60
N GLN A 100 -3.51 0.65 12.37
CA GLN A 100 -3.06 -0.68 12.00
C GLN A 100 -1.53 -0.83 12.08
N ARG A 101 -0.79 0.25 11.81
CA ARG A 101 0.68 0.27 11.80
C ARG A 101 1.21 1.52 12.50
N SER A 102 1.05 1.59 13.81
CA SER A 102 1.37 2.77 14.62
C SER A 102 2.85 3.18 14.58
N GLY A 103 3.76 2.23 14.34
CA GLY A 103 5.20 2.46 14.28
C GLY A 103 5.80 2.57 12.87
N ASP A 104 5.00 2.56 11.81
CA ASP A 104 5.52 2.67 10.44
C ASP A 104 6.08 4.08 10.18
N ALA A 105 7.41 4.19 10.11
CA ALA A 105 8.12 5.46 9.99
C ALA A 105 7.76 6.21 8.69
N ARG A 106 7.56 5.50 7.59
CA ARG A 106 7.13 6.09 6.31
C ARG A 106 5.74 6.71 6.43
N LEU A 107 4.81 5.99 7.05
CA LEU A 107 3.45 6.46 7.25
C LEU A 107 3.41 7.66 8.21
N LEU A 108 4.18 7.60 9.32
CA LEU A 108 4.33 8.69 10.27
C LEU A 108 4.92 9.94 9.61
N ASN A 109 5.96 9.78 8.77
CA ASN A 109 6.55 10.89 8.03
C ASN A 109 5.55 11.52 7.04
N ASN A 110 4.81 10.70 6.29
CA ASN A 110 3.81 11.21 5.34
C ASN A 110 2.68 11.94 6.04
N TYR A 111 2.17 11.38 7.14
CA TYR A 111 1.14 12.05 7.93
C TYR A 111 1.66 13.34 8.58
N GLY A 112 2.91 13.34 9.07
CA GLY A 112 3.58 14.54 9.56
C GLY A 112 3.63 15.64 8.49
N SER A 113 3.97 15.30 7.26
CA SER A 113 4.01 16.24 6.13
C SER A 113 2.63 16.82 5.82
N PHE A 114 1.61 15.98 5.78
CA PHE A 114 0.22 16.43 5.65
C PHE A 114 -0.17 17.41 6.77
N LEU A 115 0.10 17.07 8.03
CA LEU A 115 -0.21 17.93 9.18
C LEU A 115 0.53 19.27 9.11
N PHE A 116 1.79 19.26 8.67
CA PHE A 116 2.58 20.47 8.45
C PHE A 116 1.92 21.37 7.38
N GLU A 117 1.49 20.84 6.25
CA GLU A 117 0.77 21.56 5.20
C GLU A 117 -0.53 22.18 5.75
N GLN A 118 -1.21 21.48 6.66
CA GLN A 118 -2.42 21.98 7.35
C GLN A 118 -2.10 22.97 8.48
N LYS A 119 -0.83 23.37 8.67
CA LYS A 119 -0.35 24.27 9.74
C LYS A 119 -0.60 23.71 11.16
N ARG A 120 -0.81 22.41 11.28
CA ARG A 120 -0.94 21.66 12.53
C ARG A 120 0.45 21.25 13.03
N TYR A 121 1.32 22.23 13.23
CA TYR A 121 2.75 22.04 13.43
C TYR A 121 3.09 21.20 14.65
N GLN A 122 2.34 21.35 15.76
CA GLN A 122 2.59 20.56 16.96
C GLN A 122 2.35 19.06 16.70
N GLU A 123 1.25 18.74 16.05
CA GLU A 123 0.93 17.35 15.70
C GLU A 123 1.92 16.79 14.66
N ALA A 124 2.35 17.62 13.71
CA ALA A 124 3.38 17.24 12.75
C ALA A 124 4.70 16.87 13.44
N LEU A 125 5.12 17.72 14.41
CA LEU A 125 6.33 17.49 15.21
C LEU A 125 6.29 16.13 15.91
N GLU A 126 5.16 15.80 16.54
CA GLU A 126 4.96 14.50 17.22
C GLU A 126 5.08 13.32 16.26
N ARG A 127 4.50 13.41 15.06
CA ARG A 127 4.59 12.35 14.06
C ARG A 127 6.02 12.16 13.56
N TYR A 128 6.73 13.24 13.28
CA TYR A 128 8.12 13.17 12.88
C TYR A 128 9.04 12.64 13.98
N GLN A 129 8.82 13.02 15.25
CA GLN A 129 9.55 12.48 16.40
C GLN A 129 9.37 10.96 16.51
N GLN A 130 8.15 10.46 16.30
CA GLN A 130 7.89 9.03 16.26
C GLN A 130 8.60 8.35 15.08
N ALA A 131 8.53 8.93 13.88
CA ALA A 131 9.21 8.40 12.70
C ALA A 131 10.74 8.34 12.87
N ALA A 132 11.32 9.35 13.55
CA ALA A 132 12.76 9.42 13.80
C ALA A 132 13.30 8.30 14.71
N GLN A 133 12.44 7.60 15.45
CA GLN A 133 12.82 6.50 16.33
C GLN A 133 13.23 5.25 15.53
N ASP A 134 12.73 5.08 14.32
CA ASP A 134 13.14 3.98 13.45
C ASP A 134 14.52 4.29 12.83
N THR A 135 15.56 3.66 13.40
CA THR A 135 16.94 3.85 12.95
C THR A 135 17.26 3.20 11.61
N LEU A 136 16.39 2.31 11.14
CA LEU A 136 16.53 1.59 9.87
C LEU A 136 15.72 2.24 8.72
N TYR A 137 14.93 3.27 9.03
CA TYR A 137 14.15 3.96 8.00
C TYR A 137 15.08 4.67 6.99
N PRO A 138 15.03 4.31 5.69
CA PRO A 138 15.98 4.83 4.70
C PRO A 138 15.94 6.36 4.54
N GLU A 139 14.78 6.97 4.73
CA GLU A 139 14.57 8.41 4.58
C GLU A 139 14.63 9.17 5.94
N ARG A 140 15.29 8.59 6.93
CA ARG A 140 15.41 9.17 8.27
C ARG A 140 16.04 10.58 8.27
N SER A 141 16.95 10.87 7.35
CA SER A 141 17.52 12.22 7.17
C SER A 141 16.43 13.25 6.85
N ARG A 142 15.50 12.92 5.95
CA ARG A 142 14.35 13.77 5.63
C ARG A 142 13.46 14.02 6.83
N VAL A 143 13.29 13.02 7.70
CA VAL A 143 12.52 13.21 8.94
C VAL A 143 13.16 14.26 9.83
N PHE A 144 14.50 14.28 9.97
CA PHE A 144 15.19 15.31 10.75
C PHE A 144 15.10 16.71 10.11
N GLU A 145 15.13 16.80 8.79
CA GLU A 145 14.92 18.07 8.09
C GLU A 145 13.50 18.60 8.38
N ASN A 146 12.49 17.73 8.29
CA ASN A 146 11.11 18.07 8.60
C ASN A 146 10.92 18.47 10.07
N LEU A 147 11.60 17.79 11.01
CA LEU A 147 11.62 18.17 12.43
C LEU A 147 12.19 19.57 12.63
N GLY A 148 13.33 19.86 12.02
CA GLY A 148 13.98 21.18 12.14
C GLY A 148 13.09 22.29 11.59
N LEU A 149 12.50 22.10 10.40
CA LEU A 149 11.59 23.05 9.78
C LEU A 149 10.33 23.27 10.64
N THR A 150 9.76 22.18 11.15
CA THR A 150 8.54 22.26 11.99
C THR A 150 8.81 23.00 13.29
N ALA A 151 9.94 22.74 13.93
CA ALA A 151 10.35 23.46 15.14
C ALA A 151 10.55 24.97 14.89
N LEU A 152 11.12 25.33 13.75
CA LEU A 152 11.26 26.72 13.33
C LEU A 152 9.90 27.41 13.16
N MET A 153 8.96 26.75 12.51
CA MET A 153 7.59 27.28 12.31
C MET A 153 6.84 27.47 13.64
N LEU A 154 7.00 26.55 14.58
CA LEU A 154 6.44 26.67 15.93
C LEU A 154 7.00 27.89 16.66
N LYS A 155 8.33 28.05 16.66
CA LYS A 155 9.00 29.21 17.29
C LYS A 155 8.55 30.55 16.69
N GLN A 156 8.43 30.65 15.36
CA GLN A 156 7.94 31.85 14.69
C GLN A 156 6.49 32.19 15.10
N ARG A 157 5.65 31.18 15.28
CA ARG A 157 4.26 31.36 15.67
C ARG A 157 4.11 31.81 17.13
N GLU A 158 5.03 31.41 18.02
CA GLU A 158 5.04 31.87 19.43
C GLU A 158 5.49 33.32 19.57
N GLN A 159 6.22 33.85 18.59
CA GLN A 159 6.74 35.23 18.60
C GLN A 159 5.82 36.25 17.90
N ALA A 160 4.77 35.77 17.22
CA ALA A 160 3.82 36.63 16.47
C ALA A 160 2.56 36.92 17.28
#